data_8d19cc466ae670be4bf0ac2ed556573e
#
_entry.id   8d19cc466ae670be4bf0ac2ed556573e
#
_cell.length_a   1.000
_cell.length_b   1.000
_cell.length_c   1.000
_cell.angle_alpha   90.00
_cell.angle_beta   90.00
_cell.angle_gamma   90.00
#
_symmetry.space_group_name_H-M   'P 1'
#
loop_
_entity.id
_entity.type
_entity.pdbx_description
1 polymer ?
#
loop_
_entity_poly.entity_id
_entity_poly.type
_entity_poly.pdbx_seq_one_letter_code
_entity_poly.pdbx_strand_id
1 'polypeptide(L)'
;VFLLFGVTLAHAESESLSAYLAPKAIPLRQSSDLDRLIETAGDKKLVLLGESTHGTHEFYHWRSEISKRLITEKGFSFIAVEGDWPSLYRLNDYVKGRSKPGTTAVDVLKTFARWPQWMWANRDIEALAEWLREFNKTRPEADKIGLFGMDVYGQWEAIDDLLALTGAYFPEQLPEIERRLNCFKKYDRDEWMYARATARGGFSCEKELAEVLEIIQDLKPVPSKNEPKIRFRARQKALVIKNAEDFFRLAIREGPDAWNSRAKHMWVSVEGLLERHGPEAKGIVWAHNTHVGDAGKTTMILRETLNIGQLSRQSLGAEQVYIVGFGTDQGRVNAGAYWGAPMSIMTIPKAQPGSIEEVLARLEPEAFYLMFGDEERRHEVLDQLIGNRAIGVIYDPRRDYGQYVGSRVAKRYDSFVFIKNTRELTPVR
;
A
#
# COMPACT_ATOMS: atom_id res chain seq x y z
N VAL A 1 11.73 22.36 0.39
CA VAL A 1 12.99 22.51 -0.40
C VAL A 1 13.65 21.14 -0.40
N PHE A 2 13.46 20.37 -1.50
CA PHE A 2 14.15 19.10 -1.72
C PHE A 2 15.62 19.42 -2.05
N LEU A 3 16.52 19.20 -1.13
CA LEU A 3 17.95 19.16 -1.43
C LEU A 3 18.19 17.92 -2.32
N LEU A 4 18.45 18.19 -3.59
CA LEU A 4 18.93 17.28 -4.61
C LEU A 4 20.33 16.77 -4.21
N PHE A 5 20.39 15.64 -3.50
CA PHE A 5 21.56 14.78 -3.60
C PHE A 5 21.27 13.79 -4.74
N GLY A 6 21.46 14.26 -5.97
CA GLY A 6 21.59 13.38 -7.11
C GLY A 6 22.86 12.58 -6.97
N VAL A 7 22.76 11.37 -6.41
CA VAL A 7 23.83 10.38 -6.54
C VAL A 7 23.73 9.86 -7.97
N THR A 8 24.46 10.50 -8.89
CA THR A 8 24.62 10.02 -10.27
C THR A 8 25.80 9.07 -10.30
N LEU A 9 25.56 7.81 -10.68
CA LEU A 9 26.63 6.92 -11.08
C LEU A 9 27.37 7.51 -12.28
N ALA A 10 28.69 7.44 -12.28
CA ALA A 10 29.44 7.74 -13.49
C ALA A 10 29.04 6.76 -14.60
N HIS A 11 29.11 7.18 -15.86
CA HIS A 11 28.69 6.37 -17.02
C HIS A 11 29.39 4.97 -17.04
N ALA A 12 30.68 4.93 -16.74
CA ALA A 12 31.45 3.69 -16.65
C ALA A 12 30.95 2.74 -15.54
N GLU A 13 30.53 3.28 -14.38
CA GLU A 13 29.97 2.47 -13.29
C GLU A 13 28.58 1.92 -13.66
N SER A 14 27.77 2.70 -14.36
CA SER A 14 26.48 2.27 -14.88
C SER A 14 26.61 1.13 -15.90
N GLU A 15 27.61 1.20 -16.81
CA GLU A 15 27.91 0.12 -17.76
C GLU A 15 28.43 -1.13 -17.06
N SER A 16 29.32 -0.98 -16.08
CA SER A 16 29.82 -2.09 -15.28
C SER A 16 28.72 -2.78 -14.52
N LEU A 17 27.80 -2.02 -13.89
CA LEU A 17 26.67 -2.57 -13.14
C LEU A 17 25.67 -3.28 -14.05
N SER A 18 25.36 -2.72 -15.23
CA SER A 18 24.46 -3.38 -16.18
C SER A 18 25.04 -4.69 -16.68
N ALA A 19 26.35 -4.76 -16.98
CA ALA A 19 27.05 -5.99 -17.37
C ALA A 19 27.02 -7.05 -16.25
N TYR A 20 27.18 -6.64 -14.99
CA TYR A 20 27.09 -7.54 -13.83
C TYR A 20 25.66 -8.10 -13.64
N LEU A 21 24.62 -7.29 -13.84
CA LEU A 21 23.23 -7.69 -13.63
C LEU A 21 22.62 -8.45 -14.82
N ALA A 22 23.13 -8.26 -16.05
CA ALA A 22 22.58 -8.88 -17.25
C ALA A 22 22.40 -10.42 -17.16
N PRO A 23 23.39 -11.22 -16.71
CA PRO A 23 23.22 -12.67 -16.60
C PRO A 23 22.28 -13.10 -15.46
N LYS A 24 21.91 -12.18 -14.58
CA LYS A 24 21.02 -12.42 -13.43
C LYS A 24 19.56 -12.02 -13.71
N ALA A 25 19.30 -11.39 -14.85
CA ALA A 25 17.97 -10.97 -15.26
C ALA A 25 17.13 -12.20 -15.66
N ILE A 26 16.07 -12.46 -14.90
CA ILE A 26 15.14 -13.57 -15.17
C ILE A 26 14.00 -13.01 -16.00
N PRO A 27 13.79 -13.47 -17.26
CA PRO A 27 12.73 -12.99 -18.14
C PRO A 27 11.35 -13.08 -17.48
N LEU A 28 10.46 -12.10 -17.74
CA LEU A 28 9.11 -12.03 -17.21
C LEU A 28 8.11 -11.83 -18.35
N ARG A 29 7.63 -12.91 -18.96
CA ARG A 29 6.72 -12.91 -20.12
C ARG A 29 5.35 -13.50 -19.79
N GLN A 30 5.32 -14.45 -18.87
CA GLN A 30 4.14 -15.19 -18.45
C GLN A 30 4.23 -15.60 -16.97
N SER A 31 3.10 -16.01 -16.39
CA SER A 31 3.01 -16.32 -14.95
C SER A 31 3.99 -17.40 -14.48
N SER A 32 4.31 -18.42 -15.34
CA SER A 32 5.28 -19.46 -14.98
C SER A 32 6.72 -18.96 -14.84
N ASP A 33 7.05 -17.80 -15.42
CA ASP A 33 8.39 -17.22 -15.26
C ASP A 33 8.66 -16.74 -13.81
N LEU A 34 7.59 -16.61 -13.01
CA LEU A 34 7.66 -16.24 -11.59
C LEU A 34 8.04 -17.40 -10.65
N ASP A 35 8.22 -18.65 -11.14
CA ASP A 35 8.40 -19.85 -10.30
C ASP A 35 9.45 -19.64 -9.21
N ARG A 36 10.61 -19.13 -9.57
CA ARG A 36 11.72 -18.91 -8.63
C ARG A 36 11.39 -17.84 -7.57
N LEU A 37 10.67 -16.77 -7.95
CA LEU A 37 10.22 -15.74 -7.02
C LEU A 37 9.19 -16.31 -6.04
N ILE A 38 8.18 -17.03 -6.56
CA ILE A 38 7.12 -17.64 -5.76
C ILE A 38 7.69 -18.67 -4.77
N GLU A 39 8.65 -19.48 -5.20
CA GLU A 39 9.29 -20.45 -4.32
C GLU A 39 10.02 -19.76 -3.17
N THR A 40 10.79 -18.71 -3.46
CA THR A 40 11.56 -17.98 -2.44
C THR A 40 10.67 -17.15 -1.50
N ALA A 41 9.68 -16.43 -2.06
CA ALA A 41 8.78 -15.57 -1.29
C ALA A 41 7.70 -16.36 -0.53
N GLY A 42 7.33 -17.54 -1.02
CA GLY A 42 6.19 -18.31 -0.54
C GLY A 42 6.33 -18.86 0.89
N ASP A 43 7.55 -18.97 1.41
CA ASP A 43 7.81 -19.43 2.76
C ASP A 43 7.76 -18.31 3.81
N LYS A 44 7.63 -17.06 3.37
CA LYS A 44 7.63 -15.88 4.24
C LYS A 44 6.25 -15.62 4.83
N LYS A 45 6.25 -15.01 6.00
CA LYS A 45 5.02 -14.58 6.69
C LYS A 45 4.36 -13.39 5.99
N LEU A 46 5.16 -12.51 5.40
CA LEU A 46 4.70 -11.30 4.74
C LEU A 46 5.45 -11.05 3.42
N VAL A 47 4.71 -10.87 2.34
CA VAL A 47 5.25 -10.44 1.04
C VAL A 47 4.74 -9.05 0.71
N LEU A 48 5.65 -8.11 0.50
CA LEU A 48 5.33 -6.73 0.14
C LEU A 48 5.64 -6.52 -1.33
N LEU A 49 4.65 -6.09 -2.10
CA LEU A 49 4.71 -5.84 -3.53
C LEU A 49 4.62 -4.35 -3.80
N GLY A 50 5.69 -3.79 -4.34
CA GLY A 50 5.83 -2.37 -4.61
C GLY A 50 5.20 -1.89 -5.91
N GLU A 51 5.38 -0.63 -6.20
CA GLU A 51 5.20 0.05 -7.48
C GLU A 51 6.01 1.34 -7.47
N SER A 52 6.60 1.72 -8.60
CA SER A 52 7.28 3.02 -8.70
C SER A 52 6.35 4.15 -9.15
N THR A 53 5.10 3.82 -9.48
CA THR A 53 4.03 4.76 -9.82
C THR A 53 2.67 4.17 -9.48
N HIS A 54 1.73 4.97 -9.00
CA HIS A 54 0.39 4.49 -8.64
C HIS A 54 -0.55 4.21 -9.82
N GLY A 55 -0.25 4.74 -10.99
CA GLY A 55 -1.17 4.74 -12.14
C GLY A 55 -0.76 3.87 -13.31
N THR A 56 -0.01 2.78 -13.09
CA THR A 56 0.62 1.96 -14.13
C THR A 56 0.04 0.55 -14.19
N HIS A 57 -0.48 0.16 -15.35
CA HIS A 57 -1.13 -1.14 -15.60
C HIS A 57 -0.22 -2.33 -15.29
N GLU A 58 1.00 -2.36 -15.82
CA GLU A 58 1.87 -3.53 -15.72
C GLU A 58 2.24 -3.85 -14.26
N PHE A 59 2.30 -2.84 -13.38
CA PHE A 59 2.55 -3.08 -11.96
C PHE A 59 1.36 -3.76 -11.27
N TYR A 60 0.12 -3.36 -11.60
CA TYR A 60 -1.09 -4.01 -11.09
C TYR A 60 -1.22 -5.42 -11.63
N HIS A 61 -0.95 -5.62 -12.92
CA HIS A 61 -0.97 -6.94 -13.56
C HIS A 61 -0.02 -7.92 -12.85
N TRP A 62 1.26 -7.56 -12.72
CA TRP A 62 2.23 -8.48 -12.13
C TRP A 62 2.05 -8.67 -10.63
N ARG A 63 1.64 -7.64 -9.88
CA ARG A 63 1.22 -7.83 -8.48
C ARG A 63 0.04 -8.79 -8.36
N SER A 64 -0.92 -8.72 -9.28
CA SER A 64 -2.04 -9.67 -9.32
C SER A 64 -1.56 -11.09 -9.59
N GLU A 65 -0.70 -11.31 -10.58
CA GLU A 65 -0.17 -12.64 -10.91
C GLU A 65 0.65 -13.24 -9.76
N ILE A 66 1.55 -12.46 -9.14
CA ILE A 66 2.29 -12.89 -7.96
C ILE A 66 1.33 -13.24 -6.81
N SER A 67 0.33 -12.39 -6.54
CA SER A 67 -0.62 -12.62 -5.45
C SER A 67 -1.48 -13.86 -5.67
N LYS A 68 -1.99 -14.09 -6.89
CA LYS A 68 -2.75 -15.29 -7.24
C LYS A 68 -1.93 -16.55 -6.96
N ARG A 69 -0.69 -16.59 -7.38
CA ARG A 69 0.21 -17.72 -7.17
C ARG A 69 0.55 -17.94 -5.68
N LEU A 70 0.87 -16.87 -4.95
CA LEU A 70 1.09 -16.95 -3.50
C LEU A 70 -0.14 -17.49 -2.76
N ILE A 71 -1.35 -17.10 -3.18
CA ILE A 71 -2.60 -17.59 -2.60
C ILE A 71 -2.83 -19.05 -2.94
N THR A 72 -2.69 -19.43 -4.21
CA THR A 72 -3.02 -20.79 -4.68
C THR A 72 -1.99 -21.85 -4.30
N GLU A 73 -0.71 -21.49 -4.34
CA GLU A 73 0.40 -22.42 -4.20
C GLU A 73 1.03 -22.41 -2.80
N LYS A 74 0.99 -21.27 -2.09
CA LYS A 74 1.71 -21.04 -0.83
C LYS A 74 0.80 -20.70 0.35
N GLY A 75 -0.53 -20.66 0.16
CA GLY A 75 -1.51 -20.53 1.22
C GLY A 75 -1.60 -19.15 1.87
N PHE A 76 -1.32 -18.07 1.13
CA PHE A 76 -1.51 -16.72 1.64
C PHE A 76 -2.99 -16.43 1.88
N SER A 77 -3.30 -15.71 2.97
CA SER A 77 -4.65 -15.60 3.54
C SER A 77 -5.36 -14.30 3.19
N PHE A 78 -4.63 -13.24 2.84
CA PHE A 78 -5.20 -11.93 2.53
C PHE A 78 -4.25 -11.06 1.69
N ILE A 79 -4.85 -10.05 1.03
CA ILE A 79 -4.15 -8.94 0.41
C ILE A 79 -4.56 -7.66 1.16
N ALA A 80 -3.59 -6.87 1.62
CA ALA A 80 -3.78 -5.52 2.15
C ALA A 80 -3.18 -4.49 1.19
N VAL A 81 -3.91 -3.42 0.89
CA VAL A 81 -3.47 -2.43 -0.10
C VAL A 81 -3.45 -1.00 0.47
N GLU A 82 -2.59 -0.14 -0.09
CA GLU A 82 -2.50 1.29 0.22
C GLU A 82 -3.77 2.03 -0.25
N GLY A 83 -4.87 1.75 0.42
CA GLY A 83 -6.18 2.29 0.11
C GLY A 83 -7.06 2.36 1.35
N ASP A 84 -8.13 3.14 1.28
CA ASP A 84 -9.02 3.39 2.42
C ASP A 84 -9.70 2.12 2.91
N TRP A 85 -9.61 1.87 4.21
CA TRP A 85 -10.24 0.71 4.82
C TRP A 85 -11.74 0.58 4.51
N PRO A 86 -12.59 1.62 4.67
CA PRO A 86 -14.04 1.48 4.43
C PRO A 86 -14.37 1.09 3.00
N SER A 87 -13.73 1.71 2.02
CA SER A 87 -13.98 1.45 0.58
C SER A 87 -13.53 0.04 0.20
N LEU A 88 -12.31 -0.34 0.58
CA LEU A 88 -11.78 -1.68 0.34
C LEU A 88 -12.53 -2.76 1.14
N TYR A 89 -13.11 -2.44 2.30
CA TYR A 89 -13.92 -3.38 3.04
C TYR A 89 -15.23 -3.74 2.30
N ARG A 90 -15.83 -2.80 1.58
CA ARG A 90 -16.96 -3.11 0.67
C ARG A 90 -16.55 -4.07 -0.44
N LEU A 91 -15.34 -3.87 -1.02
CA LEU A 91 -14.79 -4.78 -2.02
C LEU A 91 -14.44 -6.14 -1.40
N ASN A 92 -13.94 -6.18 -0.16
CA ASN A 92 -13.73 -7.41 0.59
C ASN A 92 -15.03 -8.20 0.82
N ASP A 93 -16.14 -7.53 1.11
CA ASP A 93 -17.44 -8.20 1.23
C ASP A 93 -17.90 -8.75 -0.13
N TYR A 94 -17.59 -8.05 -1.24
CA TYR A 94 -17.84 -8.55 -2.59
C TYR A 94 -17.05 -9.83 -2.88
N VAL A 95 -15.73 -9.81 -2.71
CA VAL A 95 -14.89 -10.97 -3.03
C VAL A 95 -15.18 -12.18 -2.13
N LYS A 96 -15.71 -11.96 -0.92
CA LYS A 96 -16.16 -13.02 -0.01
C LYS A 96 -17.59 -13.49 -0.25
N GLY A 97 -18.28 -12.97 -1.27
CA GLY A 97 -19.65 -13.36 -1.63
C GLY A 97 -20.74 -12.87 -0.68
N ARG A 98 -20.51 -11.74 0.02
CA ARG A 98 -21.43 -11.16 1.02
C ARG A 98 -22.23 -9.97 0.49
N SER A 99 -21.98 -9.50 -0.73
CA SER A 99 -22.74 -8.47 -1.40
C SER A 99 -24.13 -8.96 -1.80
N LYS A 100 -25.06 -8.04 -2.07
CA LYS A 100 -26.39 -8.37 -2.57
C LYS A 100 -26.29 -9.19 -3.87
N PRO A 101 -27.22 -10.13 -4.11
CA PRO A 101 -27.28 -10.84 -5.38
C PRO A 101 -27.32 -9.88 -6.57
N GLY A 102 -26.58 -10.20 -7.64
CA GLY A 102 -26.49 -9.37 -8.84
C GLY A 102 -25.46 -8.24 -8.78
N THR A 103 -24.85 -7.93 -7.60
CA THR A 103 -23.76 -6.96 -7.51
C THR A 103 -22.52 -7.44 -8.25
N THR A 104 -21.92 -6.56 -9.05
CA THR A 104 -20.65 -6.79 -9.76
C THR A 104 -19.49 -6.09 -9.06
N ALA A 105 -18.24 -6.44 -9.39
CA ALA A 105 -17.07 -5.71 -8.91
C ALA A 105 -17.13 -4.23 -9.34
N VAL A 106 -17.58 -3.96 -10.57
CA VAL A 106 -17.76 -2.60 -11.11
C VAL A 106 -18.70 -1.76 -10.24
N ASP A 107 -19.83 -2.34 -9.82
CA ASP A 107 -20.80 -1.62 -8.97
C ASP A 107 -20.17 -1.20 -7.65
N VAL A 108 -19.32 -2.06 -7.06
CA VAL A 108 -18.62 -1.73 -5.82
C VAL A 108 -17.54 -0.68 -6.07
N LEU A 109 -16.73 -0.83 -7.12
CA LEU A 109 -15.63 0.08 -7.44
C LEU A 109 -16.14 1.50 -7.77
N LYS A 110 -17.31 1.63 -8.41
CA LYS A 110 -17.96 2.92 -8.66
C LYS A 110 -18.36 3.67 -7.38
N THR A 111 -18.44 2.99 -6.23
CA THR A 111 -18.69 3.64 -4.93
C THR A 111 -17.46 4.30 -4.32
N PHE A 112 -16.29 4.13 -4.92
CA PHE A 112 -15.05 4.75 -4.45
C PHE A 112 -15.03 6.22 -4.85
N ALA A 113 -15.37 7.10 -3.92
CA ALA A 113 -15.55 8.53 -4.20
C ALA A 113 -14.33 9.38 -3.85
N ARG A 114 -13.47 8.90 -2.92
CA ARG A 114 -12.29 9.67 -2.47
C ARG A 114 -11.21 9.70 -3.56
N TRP A 115 -10.67 10.88 -3.80
CA TRP A 115 -9.49 11.05 -4.66
C TRP A 115 -8.23 10.42 -4.02
N PRO A 116 -7.40 9.73 -4.77
CA PRO A 116 -7.46 9.40 -6.20
C PRO A 116 -8.18 8.06 -6.47
N GLN A 117 -9.48 8.09 -6.69
CA GLN A 117 -10.31 6.88 -6.87
C GLN A 117 -9.81 5.95 -7.99
N TRP A 118 -9.20 6.49 -9.06
CA TRP A 118 -8.64 5.73 -10.18
C TRP A 118 -7.54 4.73 -9.76
N MET A 119 -6.88 4.99 -8.63
CA MET A 119 -5.83 4.12 -8.09
C MET A 119 -6.38 2.72 -7.75
N TRP A 120 -7.63 2.64 -7.26
CA TRP A 120 -8.26 1.36 -6.92
C TRP A 120 -9.50 1.05 -7.76
N ALA A 121 -10.20 2.04 -8.32
CA ALA A 121 -11.35 1.84 -9.21
C ALA A 121 -10.89 1.73 -10.67
N ASN A 122 -10.21 0.62 -11.02
CA ASN A 122 -9.67 0.34 -12.36
C ASN A 122 -9.91 -1.11 -12.77
N ARG A 123 -9.65 -1.41 -14.06
CA ARG A 123 -9.91 -2.72 -14.64
C ARG A 123 -9.01 -3.83 -14.11
N ASP A 124 -7.81 -3.53 -13.66
CA ASP A 124 -6.92 -4.53 -13.07
C ASP A 124 -7.44 -5.00 -11.70
N ILE A 125 -7.94 -4.07 -10.88
CA ILE A 125 -8.56 -4.39 -9.59
C ILE A 125 -9.92 -5.08 -9.79
N GLU A 126 -10.70 -4.69 -10.79
CA GLU A 126 -11.91 -5.43 -11.17
C GLU A 126 -11.58 -6.89 -11.47
N ALA A 127 -10.59 -7.14 -12.34
CA ALA A 127 -10.18 -8.50 -12.71
C ALA A 127 -9.68 -9.32 -11.50
N LEU A 128 -8.91 -8.71 -10.60
CA LEU A 128 -8.47 -9.34 -9.37
C LEU A 128 -9.65 -9.66 -8.44
N ALA A 129 -10.59 -8.74 -8.28
CA ALA A 129 -11.76 -8.93 -7.42
C ALA A 129 -12.69 -10.04 -7.95
N GLU A 130 -12.90 -10.12 -9.26
CA GLU A 130 -13.67 -11.20 -9.88
C GLU A 130 -12.96 -12.55 -9.69
N TRP A 131 -11.64 -12.59 -9.89
CA TRP A 131 -10.85 -13.79 -9.63
C TRP A 131 -10.95 -14.25 -8.18
N LEU A 132 -10.78 -13.35 -7.21
CA LEU A 132 -10.90 -13.64 -5.78
C LEU A 132 -12.31 -14.14 -5.43
N ARG A 133 -13.35 -13.54 -6.00
CA ARG A 133 -14.73 -13.94 -5.77
C ARG A 133 -14.96 -15.39 -6.28
N GLU A 134 -14.48 -15.69 -7.46
CA GLU A 134 -14.59 -17.05 -8.01
C GLU A 134 -13.81 -18.05 -7.16
N PHE A 135 -12.58 -17.73 -6.81
CA PHE A 135 -11.72 -18.56 -5.94
C PHE A 135 -12.35 -18.83 -4.57
N ASN A 136 -13.07 -17.87 -4.02
CA ASN A 136 -13.72 -17.98 -2.71
C ASN A 136 -15.06 -18.76 -2.72
N LYS A 137 -15.66 -19.03 -3.88
CA LYS A 137 -17.00 -19.66 -3.96
C LYS A 137 -17.11 -20.99 -3.22
N THR A 138 -16.10 -21.84 -3.36
CA THR A 138 -16.08 -23.19 -2.80
C THR A 138 -15.37 -23.28 -1.46
N ARG A 139 -14.82 -22.16 -0.94
CA ARG A 139 -14.06 -22.16 0.31
C ARG A 139 -14.96 -21.93 1.52
N PRO A 140 -14.70 -22.63 2.64
CA PRO A 140 -15.32 -22.31 3.92
C PRO A 140 -15.14 -20.82 4.27
N GLU A 141 -16.08 -20.24 5.00
CA GLU A 141 -16.06 -18.80 5.34
C GLU A 141 -14.78 -18.36 6.05
N ALA A 142 -14.19 -19.22 6.88
CA ALA A 142 -12.94 -18.94 7.60
C ALA A 142 -11.72 -18.86 6.66
N ASP A 143 -11.75 -19.62 5.56
CA ASP A 143 -10.62 -19.77 4.64
C ASP A 143 -10.71 -18.86 3.42
N LYS A 144 -11.78 -18.05 3.32
CA LYS A 144 -11.95 -17.09 2.22
C LYS A 144 -10.87 -16.02 2.26
N ILE A 145 -10.21 -15.84 1.12
CA ILE A 145 -9.19 -14.80 0.95
C ILE A 145 -9.83 -13.41 1.01
N GLY A 146 -9.24 -12.51 1.79
CA GLY A 146 -9.69 -11.14 1.93
C GLY A 146 -8.88 -10.15 1.11
N LEU A 147 -9.52 -9.02 0.73
CA LEU A 147 -8.88 -7.85 0.15
C LEU A 147 -9.25 -6.64 1.00
N PHE A 148 -8.25 -6.00 1.62
CA PHE A 148 -8.45 -4.96 2.62
C PHE A 148 -7.67 -3.70 2.28
N GLY A 149 -8.18 -2.53 2.70
CA GLY A 149 -7.40 -1.32 2.77
C GLY A 149 -6.58 -1.27 4.06
N MET A 150 -5.53 -0.44 4.08
CA MET A 150 -4.72 -0.24 5.29
C MET A 150 -4.40 1.25 5.53
N ASP A 151 -5.00 2.17 4.76
CA ASP A 151 -4.69 3.60 4.81
C ASP A 151 -5.62 4.39 5.74
N VAL A 152 -5.20 5.61 6.10
CA VAL A 152 -5.86 6.48 7.09
C VAL A 152 -6.95 7.37 6.52
N TYR A 153 -7.06 7.56 5.21
CA TYR A 153 -7.86 8.65 4.62
C TYR A 153 -9.38 8.50 4.73
N GLY A 154 -9.90 7.33 5.03
CA GLY A 154 -11.35 7.05 5.12
C GLY A 154 -11.99 7.40 6.47
N GLN A 155 -11.62 8.52 7.12
CA GLN A 155 -12.08 8.90 8.46
C GLN A 155 -13.59 9.01 8.57
N TRP A 156 -14.22 9.74 7.65
CA TRP A 156 -15.66 10.03 7.73
C TRP A 156 -16.51 8.79 7.46
N GLU A 157 -16.12 8.00 6.47
CA GLU A 157 -16.76 6.73 6.17
C GLU A 157 -16.57 5.72 7.32
N ALA A 158 -15.42 5.75 8.00
CA ALA A 158 -15.18 4.92 9.17
C ALA A 158 -16.04 5.34 10.37
N ILE A 159 -16.30 6.64 10.55
CA ILE A 159 -17.24 7.16 11.58
C ILE A 159 -18.66 6.64 11.29
N ASP A 160 -19.18 6.85 10.08
CA ASP A 160 -20.53 6.41 9.70
C ASP A 160 -20.68 4.89 9.90
N ASP A 161 -19.69 4.16 9.45
CA ASP A 161 -19.65 2.69 9.56
C ASP A 161 -19.51 2.20 11.01
N LEU A 162 -18.77 2.93 11.87
CA LEU A 162 -18.65 2.58 13.30
C LEU A 162 -19.96 2.80 14.02
N LEU A 163 -20.61 3.94 13.79
CA LEU A 163 -21.93 4.26 14.39
C LEU A 163 -22.99 3.25 13.96
N ALA A 164 -23.06 2.92 12.66
CA ALA A 164 -23.98 1.91 12.16
C ALA A 164 -23.73 0.53 12.77
N LEU A 165 -22.48 0.10 12.89
CA LEU A 165 -22.11 -1.17 13.49
C LEU A 165 -22.43 -1.19 14.99
N THR A 166 -22.11 -0.11 15.71
CA THR A 166 -22.38 0.00 17.14
C THR A 166 -23.89 -0.01 17.41
N GLY A 167 -24.69 0.74 16.64
CA GLY A 167 -26.14 0.75 16.77
C GLY A 167 -26.77 -0.62 16.53
N ALA A 168 -26.20 -1.42 15.61
CA ALA A 168 -26.72 -2.75 15.31
C ALA A 168 -26.35 -3.83 16.36
N TYR A 169 -25.18 -3.73 17.00
CA TYR A 169 -24.64 -4.82 17.84
C TYR A 169 -24.35 -4.41 19.29
N PHE A 170 -24.17 -3.11 19.56
CA PHE A 170 -23.80 -2.54 20.86
C PHE A 170 -24.61 -1.27 21.18
N PRO A 171 -25.95 -1.32 21.16
CA PRO A 171 -26.78 -0.13 21.27
C PRO A 171 -26.60 0.64 22.59
N GLU A 172 -26.17 -0.01 23.65
CA GLU A 172 -25.91 0.64 24.94
C GLU A 172 -24.69 1.60 24.89
N GLN A 173 -23.69 1.30 24.06
CA GLN A 173 -22.48 2.10 23.88
C GLN A 173 -22.62 3.21 22.84
N LEU A 174 -23.62 3.12 21.95
CA LEU A 174 -23.80 4.07 20.86
C LEU A 174 -23.90 5.53 21.33
N PRO A 175 -24.72 5.91 22.34
CA PRO A 175 -24.84 7.31 22.75
C PRO A 175 -23.50 7.92 23.23
N GLU A 176 -22.68 7.12 23.90
CA GLU A 176 -21.38 7.59 24.41
C GLU A 176 -20.37 7.74 23.28
N ILE A 177 -20.34 6.82 22.32
CA ILE A 177 -19.48 6.92 21.13
C ILE A 177 -19.89 8.12 20.29
N GLU A 178 -21.18 8.34 20.03
CA GLU A 178 -21.69 9.52 19.32
C GLU A 178 -21.26 10.82 20.02
N ARG A 179 -21.43 10.87 21.34
CA ARG A 179 -21.03 12.04 22.14
C ARG A 179 -19.54 12.40 21.96
N ARG A 180 -18.66 11.39 21.93
CA ARG A 180 -17.21 11.59 21.71
C ARG A 180 -16.92 12.05 20.29
N LEU A 181 -17.51 11.40 19.29
CA LEU A 181 -17.33 11.73 17.87
C LEU A 181 -17.92 13.09 17.48
N ASN A 182 -18.83 13.66 18.28
CA ASN A 182 -19.33 15.02 18.10
C ASN A 182 -18.25 16.12 18.13
N CYS A 183 -17.04 15.82 18.62
CA CYS A 183 -15.91 16.75 18.54
C CYS A 183 -15.60 17.18 17.09
N PHE A 184 -15.93 16.36 16.09
CA PHE A 184 -15.76 16.66 14.67
C PHE A 184 -16.91 17.45 14.04
N LYS A 185 -18.08 17.51 14.69
CA LYS A 185 -19.33 18.02 14.09
C LYS A 185 -19.21 19.41 13.45
N LYS A 186 -18.42 20.29 14.04
CA LYS A 186 -18.24 21.68 13.57
C LYS A 186 -17.37 21.81 12.31
N TYR A 187 -16.76 20.72 11.84
CA TYR A 187 -15.82 20.75 10.73
C TYR A 187 -16.40 20.25 9.41
N ASP A 188 -17.71 20.01 9.35
CA ASP A 188 -18.48 19.68 8.14
C ASP A 188 -17.82 18.62 7.23
N ARG A 189 -17.24 17.58 7.86
CA ARG A 189 -16.52 16.49 7.16
C ARG A 189 -15.30 16.96 6.34
N ASP A 190 -14.71 18.11 6.72
CA ASP A 190 -13.45 18.62 6.14
C ASP A 190 -12.30 18.40 7.14
N GLU A 191 -11.52 17.37 6.90
CA GLU A 191 -10.34 17.02 7.69
C GLU A 191 -9.27 18.11 7.66
N TRP A 192 -9.15 18.87 6.58
CA TRP A 192 -8.20 19.98 6.49
C TRP A 192 -8.67 21.21 7.25
N MET A 193 -9.99 21.45 7.30
CA MET A 193 -10.56 22.47 8.19
C MET A 193 -10.28 22.14 9.65
N TYR A 194 -10.46 20.87 10.04
CA TYR A 194 -10.08 20.37 11.37
C TYR A 194 -8.58 20.60 11.66
N ALA A 195 -7.70 20.15 10.75
CA ALA A 195 -6.26 20.28 10.90
C ALA A 195 -5.81 21.76 11.05
N ARG A 196 -6.36 22.67 10.21
CA ARG A 196 -6.08 24.11 10.33
C ARG A 196 -6.57 24.72 11.64
N ALA A 197 -7.68 24.26 12.16
CA ALA A 197 -8.22 24.74 13.43
C ALA A 197 -7.33 24.32 14.61
N THR A 198 -6.89 23.04 14.64
CA THR A 198 -5.99 22.55 15.70
C THR A 198 -4.63 23.21 15.66
N ALA A 199 -4.07 23.46 14.46
CA ALA A 199 -2.79 24.16 14.30
C ALA A 199 -2.82 25.61 14.83
N ARG A 200 -4.00 26.24 14.88
CA ARG A 200 -4.22 27.59 15.43
C ARG A 200 -4.52 27.59 16.94
N GLY A 201 -4.25 26.51 17.65
CA GLY A 201 -4.54 26.37 19.08
C GLY A 201 -5.97 25.94 19.38
N GLY A 202 -6.71 25.45 18.38
CA GLY A 202 -8.03 24.87 18.57
C GLY A 202 -7.98 23.55 19.32
N PHE A 203 -9.13 23.14 19.85
CA PHE A 203 -9.30 21.87 20.55
C PHE A 203 -9.14 20.68 19.59
N SER A 204 -8.35 19.68 19.97
CA SER A 204 -8.20 18.42 19.22
C SER A 204 -9.17 17.35 19.73
N CYS A 205 -9.53 16.41 18.86
CA CYS A 205 -10.34 15.24 19.24
C CYS A 205 -9.53 14.08 19.82
N GLU A 206 -8.23 14.26 20.01
CA GLU A 206 -7.29 13.20 20.40
C GLU A 206 -7.73 12.41 21.64
N LYS A 207 -8.16 13.13 22.70
CA LYS A 207 -8.63 12.53 23.94
C LYS A 207 -9.92 11.74 23.73
N GLU A 208 -10.90 12.34 23.05
CA GLU A 208 -12.20 11.71 22.78
C GLU A 208 -12.02 10.41 21.96
N LEU A 209 -11.09 10.40 21.02
CA LEU A 209 -10.83 9.22 20.20
C LEU A 209 -10.05 8.13 20.94
N ALA A 210 -9.16 8.49 21.89
CA ALA A 210 -8.57 7.51 22.79
C ALA A 210 -9.65 6.82 23.63
N GLU A 211 -10.60 7.58 24.17
CA GLU A 211 -11.73 7.06 24.94
C GLU A 211 -12.70 6.22 24.07
N VAL A 212 -12.92 6.57 22.79
CA VAL A 212 -13.67 5.70 21.85
C VAL A 212 -12.96 4.36 21.68
N LEU A 213 -11.64 4.33 21.54
CA LEU A 213 -10.89 3.09 21.43
C LEU A 213 -11.01 2.22 22.69
N GLU A 214 -10.94 2.83 23.89
CA GLU A 214 -11.14 2.12 25.16
C GLU A 214 -12.55 1.49 25.21
N ILE A 215 -13.60 2.24 24.90
CA ILE A 215 -14.98 1.72 24.82
C ILE A 215 -15.06 0.52 23.87
N ILE A 216 -14.41 0.62 22.68
CA ILE A 216 -14.42 -0.46 21.68
C ILE A 216 -13.63 -1.69 22.16
N GLN A 217 -12.55 -1.52 22.90
CA GLN A 217 -11.78 -2.62 23.48
C GLN A 217 -12.58 -3.36 24.55
N ASP A 218 -13.34 -2.64 25.37
CA ASP A 218 -14.14 -3.15 26.47
C ASP A 218 -15.54 -3.66 26.08
N LEU A 219 -15.87 -3.68 24.77
CA LEU A 219 -17.14 -4.20 24.29
C LEU A 219 -17.39 -5.62 24.80
N LYS A 220 -18.54 -5.86 25.39
CA LYS A 220 -18.95 -7.21 25.81
C LYS A 220 -19.21 -8.10 24.59
N PRO A 221 -18.93 -9.41 24.70
CA PRO A 221 -19.27 -10.34 23.63
C PRO A 221 -20.76 -10.31 23.31
N VAL A 222 -21.11 -10.33 22.02
CA VAL A 222 -22.50 -10.43 21.56
C VAL A 222 -22.82 -11.88 21.23
N PRO A 223 -24.07 -12.36 21.45
CA PRO A 223 -24.50 -13.71 21.14
C PRO A 223 -24.60 -13.93 19.62
N SER A 224 -23.45 -13.99 18.95
CA SER A 224 -23.36 -14.17 17.50
C SER A 224 -22.16 -15.05 17.14
N LYS A 225 -22.35 -16.00 16.21
CA LYS A 225 -21.25 -16.78 15.62
C LYS A 225 -20.23 -15.89 14.91
N ASN A 226 -20.61 -14.65 14.56
CA ASN A 226 -19.75 -13.66 13.91
C ASN A 226 -19.11 -12.66 14.90
N GLU A 227 -19.25 -12.89 16.21
CA GLU A 227 -18.77 -11.97 17.25
C GLU A 227 -17.31 -11.54 17.05
N PRO A 228 -16.32 -12.43 16.85
CA PRO A 228 -14.92 -12.01 16.67
C PRO A 228 -14.72 -11.13 15.45
N LYS A 229 -15.52 -11.34 14.39
CA LYS A 229 -15.49 -10.49 13.18
C LYS A 229 -16.10 -9.11 13.44
N ILE A 230 -17.19 -9.04 14.19
CA ILE A 230 -17.87 -7.78 14.55
C ILE A 230 -16.94 -6.92 15.39
N ARG A 231 -16.31 -7.48 16.44
CA ARG A 231 -15.35 -6.76 17.29
C ARG A 231 -14.11 -6.29 16.52
N PHE A 232 -13.53 -7.14 15.68
CA PHE A 232 -12.43 -6.77 14.81
C PHE A 232 -12.80 -5.58 13.91
N ARG A 233 -13.99 -5.60 13.30
CA ARG A 233 -14.49 -4.48 12.48
C ARG A 233 -14.64 -3.19 13.27
N ALA A 234 -15.21 -3.27 14.48
CA ALA A 234 -15.37 -2.10 15.36
C ALA A 234 -14.00 -1.51 15.72
N ARG A 235 -13.06 -2.37 16.18
CA ARG A 235 -11.69 -1.96 16.53
C ARG A 235 -10.98 -1.30 15.35
N GLN A 236 -11.03 -1.91 14.17
CA GLN A 236 -10.34 -1.39 12.99
C GLN A 236 -10.90 -0.03 12.54
N LYS A 237 -12.23 0.16 12.60
CA LYS A 237 -12.85 1.46 12.31
C LYS A 237 -12.44 2.54 13.31
N ALA A 238 -12.43 2.23 14.61
CA ALA A 238 -11.97 3.15 15.64
C ALA A 238 -10.48 3.51 15.46
N LEU A 239 -9.62 2.55 15.06
CA LEU A 239 -8.22 2.80 14.73
C LEU A 239 -8.07 3.72 13.52
N VAL A 240 -8.85 3.50 12.45
CA VAL A 240 -8.84 4.40 11.28
C VAL A 240 -9.21 5.82 11.70
N ILE A 241 -10.28 5.99 12.47
CA ILE A 241 -10.75 7.32 12.92
C ILE A 241 -9.66 8.04 13.74
N LYS A 242 -9.10 7.34 14.74
CA LYS A 242 -8.07 7.91 15.61
C LYS A 242 -6.80 8.27 14.84
N ASN A 243 -6.30 7.36 14.02
CA ASN A 243 -5.04 7.55 13.33
C ASN A 243 -5.16 8.51 12.13
N ALA A 244 -6.36 8.65 11.54
CA ALA A 244 -6.66 9.71 10.59
C ALA A 244 -6.60 11.09 11.26
N GLU A 245 -7.17 11.21 12.46
CA GLU A 245 -7.06 12.45 13.26
C GLU A 245 -5.59 12.81 13.50
N ASP A 246 -4.79 11.86 14.01
CA ASP A 246 -3.35 12.04 14.21
C ASP A 246 -2.66 12.53 12.93
N PHE A 247 -2.91 11.84 11.80
CA PHE A 247 -2.33 12.19 10.51
C PHE A 247 -2.68 13.61 10.08
N PHE A 248 -3.97 13.97 10.04
CA PHE A 248 -4.39 15.28 9.57
C PHE A 248 -3.94 16.42 10.49
N ARG A 249 -3.98 16.20 11.79
CA ARG A 249 -3.50 17.17 12.79
C ARG A 249 -1.99 17.44 12.65
N LEU A 250 -1.21 16.41 12.29
CA LEU A 250 0.24 16.52 12.09
C LEU A 250 0.60 17.00 10.67
N ALA A 251 -0.22 16.74 9.66
CA ALA A 251 0.08 17.03 8.26
C ALA A 251 0.23 18.52 7.90
N ILE A 252 -0.25 19.41 8.77
CA ILE A 252 -0.06 20.87 8.63
C ILE A 252 1.32 21.32 9.16
N ARG A 253 1.97 20.50 9.97
CA ARG A 253 3.29 20.79 10.53
C ARG A 253 4.37 20.30 9.58
N GLU A 254 5.50 20.99 9.56
CA GLU A 254 6.68 20.50 8.88
C GLU A 254 7.28 19.30 9.64
N GLY A 255 7.93 18.39 8.91
CA GLY A 255 8.64 17.26 9.49
C GLY A 255 8.04 15.89 9.14
N PRO A 256 8.57 14.83 9.75
CA PRO A 256 8.23 13.44 9.40
C PRO A 256 6.95 12.91 10.09
N ASP A 257 6.40 13.63 11.07
CA ASP A 257 5.40 13.11 12.02
C ASP A 257 4.14 12.57 11.33
N ALA A 258 3.59 13.33 10.38
CA ALA A 258 2.40 12.90 9.64
C ALA A 258 2.69 11.64 8.81
N TRP A 259 3.81 11.61 8.10
CA TRP A 259 4.24 10.43 7.35
C TRP A 259 4.40 9.21 8.27
N ASN A 260 5.07 9.40 9.41
CA ASN A 260 5.33 8.32 10.37
C ASN A 260 4.05 7.84 11.05
N SER A 261 3.10 8.74 11.35
CA SER A 261 1.78 8.37 11.86
C SER A 261 1.03 7.48 10.86
N ARG A 262 1.00 7.86 9.57
CA ARG A 262 0.41 7.06 8.50
C ARG A 262 1.10 5.71 8.32
N ALA A 263 2.44 5.68 8.30
CA ALA A 263 3.21 4.44 8.18
C ALA A 263 2.94 3.46 9.34
N LYS A 264 2.86 3.97 10.57
CA LYS A 264 2.50 3.19 11.76
C LYS A 264 1.07 2.65 11.67
N HIS A 265 0.12 3.46 11.21
CA HIS A 265 -1.26 3.00 10.99
C HIS A 265 -1.34 1.86 9.98
N MET A 266 -0.67 2.00 8.83
CA MET A 266 -0.60 0.93 7.83
C MET A 266 -0.05 -0.35 8.43
N TRP A 267 1.03 -0.26 9.20
CA TRP A 267 1.62 -1.42 9.85
C TRP A 267 0.68 -2.07 10.87
N VAL A 268 0.08 -1.31 11.78
CA VAL A 268 -0.91 -1.81 12.77
C VAL A 268 -2.11 -2.47 12.08
N SER A 269 -2.53 -1.96 10.92
CA SER A 269 -3.61 -2.58 10.14
C SER A 269 -3.19 -3.94 9.58
N VAL A 270 -1.95 -4.09 9.09
CA VAL A 270 -1.40 -5.36 8.61
C VAL A 270 -1.21 -6.35 9.77
N GLU A 271 -0.66 -5.91 10.91
CA GLU A 271 -0.55 -6.74 12.13
C GLU A 271 -1.91 -7.28 12.57
N GLY A 272 -2.91 -6.40 12.65
CA GLY A 272 -4.26 -6.80 13.02
C GLY A 272 -4.89 -7.80 12.05
N LEU A 273 -4.54 -7.76 10.76
CA LEU A 273 -4.96 -8.77 9.77
C LEU A 273 -4.23 -10.09 10.00
N LEU A 274 -2.91 -10.08 10.27
CA LEU A 274 -2.16 -11.30 10.61
C LEU A 274 -2.72 -11.97 11.87
N GLU A 275 -2.94 -11.20 12.95
CA GLU A 275 -3.57 -11.68 14.17
C GLU A 275 -4.95 -12.29 13.92
N ARG A 276 -5.77 -11.59 13.11
CA ARG A 276 -7.14 -12.00 12.78
C ARG A 276 -7.21 -13.34 12.04
N HIS A 277 -6.24 -13.63 11.17
CA HIS A 277 -6.18 -14.87 10.39
C HIS A 277 -5.42 -16.00 11.11
N GLY A 278 -4.84 -15.73 12.29
CA GLY A 278 -4.20 -16.71 13.15
C GLY A 278 -2.69 -16.85 12.97
N PRO A 279 -2.05 -17.71 13.78
CA PRO A 279 -0.58 -17.81 13.84
C PRO A 279 0.07 -18.24 12.52
N GLU A 280 -0.63 -19.06 11.73
CA GLU A 280 -0.15 -19.55 10.44
C GLU A 280 -0.46 -18.61 9.27
N ALA A 281 -1.09 -17.46 9.56
CA ALA A 281 -1.46 -16.49 8.52
C ALA A 281 -0.25 -15.98 7.76
N LYS A 282 -0.37 -15.92 6.43
CA LYS A 282 0.57 -15.25 5.54
C LYS A 282 -0.15 -14.11 4.82
N GLY A 283 0.48 -12.93 4.75
CA GLY A 283 -0.12 -11.74 4.18
C GLY A 283 0.61 -11.23 2.94
N ILE A 284 -0.15 -10.62 2.02
CA ILE A 284 0.39 -9.88 0.88
C ILE A 284 0.05 -8.41 1.07
N VAL A 285 1.01 -7.51 0.85
CA VAL A 285 0.81 -6.06 0.93
C VAL A 285 1.13 -5.42 -0.41
N TRP A 286 0.22 -4.56 -0.91
CA TRP A 286 0.46 -3.73 -2.09
C TRP A 286 0.53 -2.26 -1.70
N ALA A 287 1.66 -1.64 -1.91
CA ALA A 287 1.80 -0.21 -1.73
C ALA A 287 2.94 0.33 -2.59
N HIS A 288 3.06 1.63 -2.66
CA HIS A 288 4.16 2.28 -3.36
C HIS A 288 5.53 1.83 -2.83
N ASN A 289 6.56 1.86 -3.68
CA ASN A 289 7.94 1.52 -3.30
C ASN A 289 8.45 2.31 -2.08
N THR A 290 7.97 3.54 -1.88
CA THR A 290 8.33 4.36 -0.71
C THR A 290 7.69 3.86 0.58
N HIS A 291 6.66 3.03 0.50
CA HIS A 291 6.02 2.39 1.67
C HIS A 291 6.51 0.96 1.90
N VAL A 292 6.71 0.16 0.85
CA VAL A 292 7.10 -1.25 1.01
C VAL A 292 8.62 -1.48 1.07
N GLY A 293 9.42 -0.71 0.34
CA GLY A 293 10.88 -0.86 0.37
C GLY A 293 11.46 -0.38 1.70
N ASP A 294 12.41 -1.11 2.28
CA ASP A 294 12.99 -0.78 3.59
C ASP A 294 13.54 0.66 3.63
N ALA A 295 12.88 1.55 4.37
CA ALA A 295 13.26 2.96 4.49
C ALA A 295 14.66 3.14 5.11
N GLY A 296 15.08 2.25 6.00
CA GLY A 296 16.41 2.26 6.61
C GLY A 296 17.56 2.04 5.61
N LYS A 297 17.24 1.65 4.36
CA LYS A 297 18.20 1.46 3.26
C LYS A 297 18.11 2.55 2.19
N THR A 298 17.55 3.69 2.55
CA THR A 298 17.30 4.82 1.63
C THR A 298 17.65 6.16 2.27
N THR A 299 17.62 7.23 1.47
CA THR A 299 17.74 8.61 1.97
C THR A 299 16.57 9.06 2.85
N MET A 300 15.50 8.27 2.97
CA MET A 300 14.39 8.56 3.88
C MET A 300 14.83 8.61 5.34
N ILE A 301 15.84 7.80 5.71
CA ILE A 301 16.41 7.80 7.07
C ILE A 301 16.97 9.17 7.49
N LEU A 302 17.48 9.96 6.53
CA LEU A 302 18.01 11.30 6.79
C LEU A 302 16.93 12.30 7.20
N ARG A 303 15.66 11.96 6.99
CA ARG A 303 14.47 12.73 7.36
C ARG A 303 13.69 12.07 8.48
N GLU A 304 14.26 11.06 9.13
CA GLU A 304 13.62 10.30 10.21
C GLU A 304 12.26 9.69 9.80
N THR A 305 12.07 9.43 8.48
CA THR A 305 10.84 8.84 7.96
C THR A 305 10.89 7.32 7.95
N LEU A 306 9.87 6.71 8.55
CA LEU A 306 9.64 5.27 8.61
C LEU A 306 8.74 4.82 7.45
N ASN A 307 8.68 3.51 7.22
CA ASN A 307 7.65 2.90 6.36
C ASN A 307 7.35 1.46 6.76
N ILE A 308 6.33 0.86 6.12
CA ILE A 308 5.89 -0.49 6.46
C ILE A 308 6.94 -1.56 6.14
N GLY A 309 7.78 -1.36 5.12
CA GLY A 309 8.87 -2.27 4.81
C GLY A 309 9.89 -2.37 5.95
N GLN A 310 10.31 -1.22 6.50
CA GLN A 310 11.18 -1.17 7.67
C GLN A 310 10.48 -1.73 8.92
N LEU A 311 9.25 -1.27 9.21
CA LEU A 311 8.50 -1.68 10.40
C LEU A 311 8.23 -3.19 10.41
N SER A 312 7.84 -3.78 9.26
CA SER A 312 7.60 -5.21 9.16
C SER A 312 8.86 -6.05 9.41
N ARG A 313 10.01 -5.63 8.85
CA ARG A 313 11.29 -6.32 9.11
C ARG A 313 11.73 -6.20 10.58
N GLN A 314 11.46 -5.06 11.22
CA GLN A 314 11.76 -4.87 12.64
C GLN A 314 10.86 -5.71 13.55
N SER A 315 9.57 -5.84 13.21
CA SER A 315 8.58 -6.55 14.03
C SER A 315 8.61 -8.07 13.83
N LEU A 316 8.69 -8.54 12.58
CA LEU A 316 8.63 -9.97 12.25
C LEU A 316 9.99 -10.66 12.13
N GLY A 317 11.07 -9.90 12.00
CA GLY A 317 12.37 -10.38 11.53
C GLY A 317 12.51 -10.29 9.99
N ALA A 318 13.68 -9.90 9.51
CA ALA A 318 13.92 -9.71 8.09
C ALA A 318 13.74 -11.00 7.28
N GLU A 319 14.02 -12.15 7.88
CA GLU A 319 13.88 -13.47 7.28
C GLU A 319 12.40 -13.89 7.08
N GLN A 320 11.44 -13.25 7.76
CA GLN A 320 10.00 -13.50 7.62
C GLN A 320 9.32 -12.59 6.61
N VAL A 321 10.06 -11.62 6.06
CA VAL A 321 9.52 -10.59 5.15
C VAL A 321 10.23 -10.65 3.81
N TYR A 322 9.47 -10.64 2.71
CA TYR A 322 10.00 -10.57 1.36
C TYR A 322 9.49 -9.33 0.64
N ILE A 323 10.37 -8.50 0.15
CA ILE A 323 10.03 -7.22 -0.47
C ILE A 323 10.37 -7.26 -1.95
N VAL A 324 9.37 -7.03 -2.81
CA VAL A 324 9.52 -6.93 -4.26
C VAL A 324 9.33 -5.47 -4.68
N GLY A 325 10.39 -4.83 -5.13
CA GLY A 325 10.32 -3.51 -5.76
C GLY A 325 9.90 -3.59 -7.22
N PHE A 326 9.35 -2.51 -7.76
CA PHE A 326 8.99 -2.40 -9.18
C PHE A 326 9.53 -1.11 -9.78
N GLY A 327 9.99 -1.16 -11.02
CA GLY A 327 10.52 -0.01 -11.74
C GLY A 327 10.23 -0.04 -13.24
N THR A 328 10.31 1.15 -13.87
CA THR A 328 10.15 1.33 -15.31
C THR A 328 11.12 2.39 -15.86
N ASP A 329 11.60 2.19 -17.09
CA ASP A 329 12.38 3.21 -17.79
C ASP A 329 11.50 4.38 -18.21
N GLN A 330 10.41 4.09 -18.94
CA GLN A 330 9.54 5.09 -19.55
C GLN A 330 8.13 4.55 -19.76
N GLY A 331 7.19 5.42 -20.12
CA GLY A 331 5.84 4.98 -20.44
C GLY A 331 4.78 6.04 -20.20
N ARG A 332 3.60 5.59 -19.74
CA ARG A 332 2.49 6.47 -19.38
C ARG A 332 1.92 6.08 -18.02
N VAL A 333 1.39 7.07 -17.32
CA VAL A 333 0.85 6.92 -15.97
C VAL A 333 -0.40 7.78 -15.78
N ASN A 334 -1.37 7.29 -15.03
CA ASN A 334 -2.43 8.14 -14.49
C ASN A 334 -1.93 8.90 -13.27
N ALA A 335 -2.08 10.23 -13.27
CA ALA A 335 -1.74 11.07 -12.14
C ALA A 335 -2.58 12.35 -12.13
N GLY A 336 -2.56 13.09 -11.03
CA GLY A 336 -3.07 14.45 -10.92
C GLY A 336 -1.94 15.49 -11.03
N ALA A 337 -2.23 16.67 -11.55
CA ALA A 337 -1.26 17.76 -11.56
C ALA A 337 -1.05 18.39 -10.17
N TYR A 338 -2.03 18.24 -9.28
CA TYR A 338 -2.01 18.64 -7.86
C TYR A 338 -3.01 17.77 -7.08
N TRP A 339 -3.00 17.86 -5.76
CA TRP A 339 -3.92 17.09 -4.90
C TRP A 339 -5.39 17.46 -5.19
N GLY A 340 -6.19 16.47 -5.51
CA GLY A 340 -7.59 16.64 -5.91
C GLY A 340 -7.81 17.02 -7.38
N ALA A 341 -6.74 17.18 -8.18
CA ALA A 341 -6.88 17.46 -9.61
C ALA A 341 -7.58 16.31 -10.36
N PRO A 342 -8.29 16.61 -11.46
CA PRO A 342 -8.75 15.57 -12.38
C PRO A 342 -7.57 14.68 -12.83
N MET A 343 -7.84 13.37 -12.93
CA MET A 343 -6.87 12.43 -13.46
C MET A 343 -6.49 12.79 -14.90
N SER A 344 -5.20 12.73 -15.19
CA SER A 344 -4.65 12.91 -16.54
C SER A 344 -3.68 11.76 -16.86
N ILE A 345 -3.62 11.36 -18.12
CA ILE A 345 -2.59 10.46 -18.61
C ILE A 345 -1.34 11.31 -18.87
N MET A 346 -0.25 10.98 -18.18
CA MET A 346 1.01 11.70 -18.27
C MET A 346 2.11 10.79 -18.80
N THR A 347 3.04 11.36 -19.57
CA THR A 347 4.21 10.63 -20.07
C THR A 347 5.27 10.54 -18.99
N ILE A 348 5.79 9.33 -18.76
CA ILE A 348 7.00 9.09 -17.99
C ILE A 348 8.18 9.17 -18.94
N PRO A 349 9.09 10.15 -18.82
CA PRO A 349 10.28 10.23 -19.67
C PRO A 349 11.25 9.07 -19.35
N LYS A 350 12.25 8.88 -20.21
CA LYS A 350 13.35 7.95 -19.93
C LYS A 350 13.96 8.21 -18.56
N ALA A 351 14.34 7.14 -17.90
CA ALA A 351 14.96 7.21 -16.59
C ALA A 351 16.20 8.10 -16.57
N GLN A 352 16.41 8.77 -15.45
CA GLN A 352 17.57 9.67 -15.30
C GLN A 352 18.88 8.89 -15.36
N PRO A 353 19.90 9.45 -16.03
CA PRO A 353 21.26 8.89 -15.99
C PRO A 353 21.72 8.65 -14.55
N GLY A 354 22.28 7.48 -14.29
CA GLY A 354 22.74 7.06 -12.97
C GLY A 354 21.64 6.61 -12.01
N SER A 355 20.40 6.47 -12.45
CA SER A 355 19.35 5.78 -11.69
C SER A 355 19.41 4.27 -11.92
N ILE A 356 18.81 3.49 -11.01
CA ILE A 356 18.72 2.04 -11.18
C ILE A 356 17.90 1.69 -12.43
N GLU A 357 16.85 2.44 -12.73
CA GLU A 357 16.00 2.21 -13.88
C GLU A 357 16.78 2.43 -15.20
N GLU A 358 17.67 3.41 -15.24
CA GLU A 358 18.54 3.65 -16.41
C GLU A 358 19.53 2.49 -16.61
N VAL A 359 20.14 1.99 -15.53
CA VAL A 359 21.00 0.79 -15.58
C VAL A 359 20.24 -0.42 -16.11
N LEU A 360 19.03 -0.66 -15.57
CA LEU A 360 18.20 -1.81 -15.94
C LEU A 360 17.63 -1.69 -17.35
N ALA A 361 17.39 -0.49 -17.86
CA ALA A 361 16.92 -0.24 -19.22
C ALA A 361 17.90 -0.71 -20.34
N ARG A 362 19.17 -0.92 -19.97
CA ARG A 362 20.21 -1.45 -20.86
C ARG A 362 20.18 -2.98 -20.99
N LEU A 363 19.44 -3.67 -20.10
CA LEU A 363 19.35 -5.11 -20.05
C LEU A 363 18.25 -5.62 -21.01
N GLU A 364 18.40 -6.88 -21.40
CA GLU A 364 17.40 -7.65 -22.12
C GLU A 364 16.99 -8.87 -21.25
N PRO A 365 15.74 -9.29 -21.33
CA PRO A 365 14.63 -8.78 -22.13
C PRO A 365 14.00 -7.49 -21.56
N GLU A 366 13.05 -6.87 -22.26
CA GLU A 366 12.37 -5.63 -21.84
C GLU A 366 11.56 -5.74 -20.52
N ALA A 367 11.18 -6.95 -20.13
CA ALA A 367 10.55 -7.24 -18.85
C ALA A 367 11.26 -8.42 -18.18
N PHE A 368 11.70 -8.23 -16.95
CA PHE A 368 12.41 -9.22 -16.15
C PHE A 368 12.32 -8.91 -14.67
N TYR A 369 12.83 -9.82 -13.85
CA TYR A 369 13.08 -9.52 -12.44
C TYR A 369 14.47 -9.97 -12.03
N LEU A 370 15.00 -9.31 -11.00
CA LEU A 370 16.24 -9.64 -10.32
C LEU A 370 15.92 -10.17 -8.92
N MET A 371 16.70 -11.10 -8.42
CA MET A 371 16.68 -11.55 -7.03
C MET A 371 17.98 -11.17 -6.37
N PHE A 372 17.91 -10.55 -5.19
CA PHE A 372 19.07 -10.06 -4.46
C PHE A 372 19.41 -11.00 -3.30
N GLY A 373 20.45 -11.78 -3.49
CA GLY A 373 21.07 -12.60 -2.46
C GLY A 373 22.19 -11.86 -1.72
N ASP A 374 22.99 -12.60 -0.97
CA ASP A 374 24.12 -12.06 -0.19
C ASP A 374 25.22 -11.46 -1.06
N GLU A 375 25.38 -11.97 -2.28
CA GLU A 375 26.36 -11.46 -3.25
C GLU A 375 25.97 -10.04 -3.69
N GLU A 376 24.73 -9.87 -4.17
CA GLU A 376 24.20 -8.58 -4.64
C GLU A 376 24.16 -7.54 -3.52
N ARG A 377 23.82 -7.96 -2.30
CA ARG A 377 23.77 -7.07 -1.12
C ARG A 377 25.15 -6.56 -0.69
N ARG A 378 26.23 -7.26 -1.06
CA ARG A 378 27.62 -6.88 -0.80
C ARG A 378 28.33 -6.27 -2.00
N HIS A 379 27.67 -6.24 -3.18
CA HIS A 379 28.26 -5.65 -4.37
C HIS A 379 28.47 -4.14 -4.18
N GLU A 380 29.68 -3.66 -4.45
CA GLU A 380 30.10 -2.29 -4.11
C GLU A 380 29.14 -1.23 -4.64
N VAL A 381 28.74 -1.31 -5.91
CA VAL A 381 27.83 -0.32 -6.52
C VAL A 381 26.39 -0.46 -5.99
N LEU A 382 25.88 -1.68 -5.79
CA LEU A 382 24.53 -1.91 -5.25
C LEU A 382 24.39 -1.54 -3.77
N ASP A 383 25.50 -1.43 -3.04
CA ASP A 383 25.56 -0.94 -1.67
C ASP A 383 25.65 0.60 -1.59
N GLN A 384 25.80 1.29 -2.72
CA GLN A 384 25.73 2.75 -2.77
C GLN A 384 24.28 3.25 -2.86
N LEU A 385 24.09 4.54 -2.62
CA LEU A 385 22.79 5.21 -2.80
C LEU A 385 22.59 5.53 -4.27
N ILE A 386 21.80 4.73 -4.96
CA ILE A 386 21.42 4.89 -6.37
C ILE A 386 20.02 5.49 -6.41
N GLY A 387 19.75 6.42 -7.34
CA GLY A 387 18.41 6.96 -7.56
C GLY A 387 17.44 5.85 -7.97
N ASN A 388 16.29 5.74 -7.28
CA ASN A 388 15.21 4.81 -7.61
C ASN A 388 13.90 5.60 -7.77
N ARG A 389 13.28 5.53 -8.94
CA ARG A 389 12.10 6.33 -9.30
C ARG A 389 10.93 6.07 -8.37
N ALA A 390 10.21 7.13 -8.02
CA ALA A 390 9.10 7.12 -7.09
C ALA A 390 8.09 8.20 -7.44
N ILE A 391 7.20 7.94 -8.41
CA ILE A 391 6.14 8.84 -8.85
C ILE A 391 4.89 8.58 -8.02
N GLY A 392 4.45 9.58 -7.24
CA GLY A 392 3.22 9.51 -6.45
C GLY A 392 1.96 9.76 -7.28
N VAL A 393 0.84 10.02 -6.56
CA VAL A 393 -0.46 10.36 -7.18
C VAL A 393 -0.47 11.75 -7.85
N ILE A 394 0.52 12.59 -7.50
CA ILE A 394 0.76 13.90 -8.13
C ILE A 394 2.03 13.81 -8.95
N TYR A 395 1.96 14.25 -10.20
CA TYR A 395 3.11 14.19 -11.10
C TYR A 395 3.16 15.39 -12.06
N ASP A 396 4.37 15.87 -12.34
CA ASP A 396 4.69 16.79 -13.43
C ASP A 396 5.89 16.20 -14.20
N PRO A 397 5.71 15.73 -15.44
CA PRO A 397 6.79 15.16 -16.26
C PRO A 397 8.01 16.07 -16.43
N ARG A 398 7.82 17.40 -16.37
CA ARG A 398 8.91 18.38 -16.48
C ARG A 398 9.81 18.41 -15.24
N ARG A 399 9.34 17.83 -14.14
CA ARG A 399 10.03 17.74 -12.84
C ARG A 399 10.34 16.31 -12.44
N ASP A 400 10.40 15.38 -13.41
CA ASP A 400 10.69 13.96 -13.15
C ASP A 400 12.01 13.76 -12.37
N TYR A 401 12.98 14.66 -12.58
CA TYR A 401 14.25 14.65 -11.84
C TYR A 401 14.09 14.70 -10.30
N GLY A 402 12.99 15.21 -9.79
CA GLY A 402 12.66 15.24 -8.37
C GLY A 402 11.95 13.97 -7.85
N GLN A 403 11.68 13.00 -8.71
CA GLN A 403 10.91 11.78 -8.40
C GLN A 403 11.83 10.57 -8.15
N TYR A 404 12.97 10.77 -7.48
CA TYR A 404 13.92 9.70 -7.19
C TYR A 404 14.31 9.69 -5.71
N VAL A 405 14.37 8.49 -5.14
CA VAL A 405 14.80 8.24 -3.76
C VAL A 405 16.14 7.51 -3.80
N GLY A 406 17.18 8.09 -3.19
CA GLY A 406 18.47 7.43 -3.06
C GLY A 406 18.33 6.13 -2.26
N SER A 407 18.77 5.01 -2.82
CA SER A 407 18.45 3.66 -2.32
C SER A 407 19.63 2.72 -2.47
N ARG A 408 19.93 1.94 -1.44
CA ARG A 408 20.76 0.73 -1.55
C ARG A 408 19.83 -0.40 -2.04
N VAL A 409 19.67 -0.51 -3.36
CA VAL A 409 18.59 -1.25 -4.00
C VAL A 409 18.54 -2.71 -3.55
N ALA A 410 19.70 -3.42 -3.54
CA ALA A 410 19.77 -4.82 -3.12
C ALA A 410 19.57 -5.06 -1.62
N LYS A 411 19.64 -4.03 -0.78
CA LYS A 411 19.30 -4.09 0.66
C LYS A 411 17.88 -3.60 0.94
N ARG A 412 17.36 -2.70 0.08
CA ARG A 412 16.00 -2.17 0.17
C ARG A 412 14.95 -3.21 -0.20
N TYR A 413 15.28 -4.05 -1.19
CA TYR A 413 14.41 -5.09 -1.74
C TYR A 413 15.07 -6.47 -1.70
N ASP A 414 14.29 -7.53 -1.73
CA ASP A 414 14.72 -8.92 -1.92
C ASP A 414 14.65 -9.33 -3.40
N SER A 415 13.73 -8.71 -4.16
CA SER A 415 13.64 -8.80 -5.62
C SER A 415 13.22 -7.48 -6.22
N PHE A 416 13.52 -7.29 -7.50
CA PHE A 416 13.10 -6.09 -8.23
C PHE A 416 12.59 -6.47 -9.61
N VAL A 417 11.33 -6.16 -9.89
CA VAL A 417 10.68 -6.34 -11.20
C VAL A 417 10.90 -5.08 -12.02
N PHE A 418 11.42 -5.23 -13.22
CA PHE A 418 11.63 -4.13 -14.15
C PHE A 418 10.85 -4.35 -15.43
N ILE A 419 10.16 -3.29 -15.90
CA ILE A 419 9.40 -3.28 -17.14
C ILE A 419 9.78 -2.01 -17.90
N LYS A 420 10.44 -2.16 -19.04
CA LYS A 420 11.04 -1.06 -19.78
C LYS A 420 10.03 -0.01 -20.24
N ASN A 421 8.91 -0.48 -20.80
CA ASN A 421 7.84 0.38 -21.31
C ASN A 421 6.51 0.05 -20.63
N THR A 422 5.88 1.03 -20.03
CA THR A 422 4.62 0.84 -19.27
C THR A 422 3.48 1.69 -19.80
N ARG A 423 2.25 1.28 -19.45
CA ARG A 423 1.00 1.94 -19.83
C ARG A 423 0.24 2.38 -18.58
N GLU A 424 -0.62 3.36 -18.78
CA GLU A 424 -1.55 3.82 -17.77
C GLU A 424 -2.62 2.78 -17.42
N LEU A 425 -3.14 2.84 -16.19
CA LEU A 425 -4.34 2.08 -15.77
C LEU A 425 -5.57 2.52 -16.55
N THR A 426 -6.52 1.60 -16.77
CA THR A 426 -7.84 1.89 -17.33
C THR A 426 -8.86 2.04 -16.19
N PRO A 427 -9.35 3.25 -15.85
CA PRO A 427 -10.33 3.44 -14.79
C PRO A 427 -11.66 2.75 -15.11
N VAL A 428 -12.37 2.33 -14.08
CA VAL A 428 -13.78 1.92 -14.15
C VAL A 428 -14.62 3.18 -14.30
N ARG A 429 -15.38 3.27 -15.39
CA ARG A 429 -16.31 4.40 -15.69
C ARG A 429 -17.70 4.13 -15.17
#